data_7078e97a1a7019dcc872cfb69db3418e
#
_entry.id   7078e97a1a7019dcc872cfb69db3418e
#
_cell.length_a   1.000
_cell.length_b   1.000
_cell.length_c   1.000
_cell.angle_alpha   90.00
_cell.angle_beta   90.00
_cell.angle_gamma   90.00
#
_symmetry.space_group_name_H-M   'P 1'
#
loop_
_entity.id
_entity.type
_entity.pdbx_description
1 polymer ?
#
loop_
_entity_poly.entity_id
_entity_poly.type
_entity_poly.pdbx_seq_one_letter_code
_entity_poly.pdbx_strand_id
1 'polypeptide(L)'
;QIEGIAVSMPGMLDSRKGYCVTGGMLAYFSEVPVVQLLEQRYKLPVTIENDGKCAALAEKWKGSLKDCRNGAVVVLGTGVGGGIIIDHKLYRGGHFTAGEYSYILTDQKRSEEAKGYWGMANGAETLAQKAAFYTGEDPEKLDGIQIFDRANKGEEAVLKALKEFTDTLAVQIYNLNVILDLDAVSYTHL
;
A
#
# COMPACT_ATOMS: atom_id res chain seq x y z
N GLN A 1 -32.48 2.58 3.33
CA GLN A 1 -32.13 2.61 4.76
C GLN A 1 -30.66 2.21 4.90
N ILE A 2 -29.87 2.95 5.71
CA ILE A 2 -28.46 2.61 6.00
C ILE A 2 -28.46 1.57 7.11
N GLU A 3 -27.76 0.45 6.90
CA GLU A 3 -27.71 -0.68 7.83
C GLU A 3 -26.41 -0.73 8.65
N GLY A 4 -25.36 0.00 8.25
CA GLY A 4 -24.08 0.04 8.94
C GLY A 4 -23.08 0.98 8.28
N ILE A 5 -21.92 1.14 8.91
CA ILE A 5 -20.83 1.99 8.48
C ILE A 5 -19.57 1.13 8.35
N ALA A 6 -18.93 1.14 7.19
CA ALA A 6 -17.62 0.56 6.97
C ALA A 6 -16.59 1.68 6.73
N VAL A 7 -15.51 1.68 7.50
CA VAL A 7 -14.46 2.70 7.42
C VAL A 7 -13.17 2.06 6.94
N SER A 8 -12.63 2.59 5.85
CA SER A 8 -11.30 2.32 5.36
C SER A 8 -10.39 3.48 5.77
N MET A 9 -9.28 3.21 6.47
CA MET A 9 -8.39 4.27 6.95
C MET A 9 -6.94 3.79 7.04
N PRO A 10 -5.95 4.69 6.96
CA PRO A 10 -4.55 4.30 7.09
C PRO A 10 -4.20 3.91 8.53
N GLY A 11 -3.06 3.22 8.68
CA GLY A 11 -2.47 2.89 9.98
C GLY A 11 -2.67 1.44 10.42
N MET A 12 -2.17 1.13 11.60
CA MET A 12 -2.34 -0.19 12.22
C MET A 12 -3.64 -0.24 13.00
N LEU A 13 -4.56 -1.10 12.56
CA LEU A 13 -5.90 -1.21 13.12
C LEU A 13 -6.14 -2.58 13.74
N ASP A 14 -6.55 -2.62 15.00
CA ASP A 14 -7.19 -3.81 15.57
C ASP A 14 -8.66 -3.83 15.13
N SER A 15 -8.89 -4.38 13.94
CA SER A 15 -10.24 -4.45 13.36
C SER A 15 -11.20 -5.34 14.16
N ARG A 16 -10.67 -6.23 15.03
CA ARG A 16 -11.51 -7.06 15.92
C ARG A 16 -12.07 -6.26 17.09
N LYS A 17 -11.26 -5.31 17.64
CA LYS A 17 -11.67 -4.43 18.72
C LYS A 17 -12.22 -3.09 18.24
N GLY A 18 -12.12 -2.81 16.94
CA GLY A 18 -12.50 -1.52 16.38
C GLY A 18 -11.61 -0.35 16.82
N TYR A 19 -10.32 -0.64 17.05
CA TYR A 19 -9.37 0.28 17.67
C TYR A 19 -8.24 0.63 16.69
N CYS A 20 -7.95 1.92 16.58
CA CYS A 20 -6.80 2.41 15.83
C CYS A 20 -5.58 2.47 16.75
N VAL A 21 -4.61 1.57 16.52
CA VAL A 21 -3.38 1.52 17.32
C VAL A 21 -2.46 2.66 16.91
N THR A 22 -2.25 2.84 15.60
CA THR A 22 -1.56 4.02 15.05
C THR A 22 -2.30 4.50 13.83
N GLY A 23 -2.46 5.82 13.70
CA GLY A 23 -3.15 6.44 12.57
C GLY A 23 -2.28 6.55 11.30
N GLY A 24 -1.06 6.04 11.30
CA GLY A 24 -0.13 6.24 10.20
C GLY A 24 0.09 7.73 9.93
N MET A 25 -0.17 8.18 8.71
CA MET A 25 -0.07 9.60 8.35
C MET A 25 -1.13 10.48 9.06
N LEU A 26 -2.20 9.89 9.58
CA LEU A 26 -3.24 10.56 10.36
C LEU A 26 -2.97 10.38 11.87
N ALA A 27 -1.84 10.86 12.35
CA ALA A 27 -1.34 10.60 13.71
C ALA A 27 -2.36 10.94 14.84
N TYR A 28 -3.26 11.88 14.60
CA TYR A 28 -4.33 12.24 15.53
C TYR A 28 -5.39 11.16 15.76
N PHE A 29 -5.41 10.10 14.93
CA PHE A 29 -6.23 8.91 15.15
C PHE A 29 -5.52 7.81 15.95
N SER A 30 -4.28 8.01 16.35
CA SER A 30 -3.57 7.01 17.16
C SER A 30 -4.22 6.85 18.53
N GLU A 31 -4.33 5.59 18.98
CA GLU A 31 -4.93 5.19 20.25
C GLU A 31 -6.42 5.57 20.40
N VAL A 32 -7.18 5.51 19.28
CA VAL A 32 -8.61 5.89 19.25
C VAL A 32 -9.52 4.67 19.09
N PRO A 33 -10.56 4.50 19.94
CA PRO A 33 -11.59 3.47 19.80
C PRO A 33 -12.63 3.87 18.73
N VAL A 34 -12.24 3.87 17.47
CA VAL A 34 -12.98 4.43 16.33
C VAL A 34 -14.39 3.85 16.22
N VAL A 35 -14.52 2.51 16.32
CA VAL A 35 -15.82 1.83 16.21
C VAL A 35 -16.75 2.29 17.33
N GLN A 36 -16.27 2.27 18.57
CA GLN A 36 -17.06 2.69 19.73
C GLN A 36 -17.59 4.13 19.60
N LEU A 37 -16.74 5.06 19.16
CA LEU A 37 -17.11 6.46 18.98
C LEU A 37 -18.18 6.64 17.91
N LEU A 38 -18.02 5.96 16.77
CA LEU A 38 -18.97 6.06 15.67
C LEU A 38 -20.30 5.36 15.98
N GLU A 39 -20.28 4.19 16.62
CA GLU A 39 -21.49 3.48 17.05
C GLU A 39 -22.28 4.30 18.10
N GLN A 40 -21.59 4.92 19.05
CA GLN A 40 -22.22 5.82 20.01
C GLN A 40 -22.91 7.01 19.35
N ARG A 41 -22.28 7.56 18.30
CA ARG A 41 -22.77 8.74 17.58
C ARG A 41 -23.93 8.43 16.65
N TYR A 42 -23.82 7.35 15.86
CA TYR A 42 -24.74 7.08 14.75
C TYR A 42 -25.76 5.98 15.05
N LYS A 43 -25.57 5.22 16.13
CA LYS A 43 -26.43 4.08 16.51
C LYS A 43 -26.55 3.03 15.40
N LEU A 44 -25.50 2.84 14.65
CA LEU A 44 -25.38 1.85 13.57
C LEU A 44 -24.16 0.95 13.83
N PRO A 45 -24.16 -0.31 13.40
CA PRO A 45 -22.98 -1.17 13.42
C PRO A 45 -21.84 -0.53 12.61
N VAL A 46 -20.62 -0.56 13.15
CA VAL A 46 -19.43 0.01 12.51
C VAL A 46 -18.33 -1.03 12.41
N THR A 47 -17.62 -1.05 11.27
CA THR A 47 -16.40 -1.81 11.08
C THR A 47 -15.28 -0.93 10.56
N ILE A 48 -14.03 -1.26 10.92
CA ILE A 48 -12.84 -0.58 10.39
C ILE A 48 -11.88 -1.58 9.80
N GLU A 49 -11.18 -1.19 8.75
CA GLU A 49 -10.04 -1.92 8.21
C GLU A 49 -9.01 -0.94 7.60
N ASN A 50 -7.75 -1.39 7.56
CA ASN A 50 -6.69 -0.65 6.88
C ASN A 50 -6.97 -0.55 5.37
N ASP A 51 -6.66 0.58 4.76
CA ASP A 51 -6.93 0.90 3.35
C ASP A 51 -6.26 -0.09 2.37
N GLY A 52 -5.00 -0.43 2.56
CA GLY A 52 -4.32 -1.45 1.75
C GLY A 52 -4.94 -2.84 1.93
N LYS A 53 -5.38 -3.18 3.15
CA LYS A 53 -6.09 -4.44 3.42
C LYS A 53 -7.49 -4.45 2.80
N CYS A 54 -8.16 -3.28 2.75
CA CYS A 54 -9.42 -3.13 2.00
C CYS A 54 -9.22 -3.39 0.50
N ALA A 55 -8.12 -2.89 -0.08
CA ALA A 55 -7.77 -3.20 -1.48
C ALA A 55 -7.59 -4.71 -1.70
N ALA A 56 -6.89 -5.40 -0.78
CA ALA A 56 -6.73 -6.85 -0.86
C ALA A 56 -8.06 -7.60 -0.74
N LEU A 57 -8.97 -7.16 0.12
CA LEU A 57 -10.32 -7.72 0.21
C LEU A 57 -11.12 -7.49 -1.08
N ALA A 58 -11.02 -6.32 -1.70
CA ALA A 58 -11.69 -6.00 -2.96
C ALA A 58 -11.19 -6.90 -4.10
N GLU A 59 -9.86 -7.06 -4.23
CA GLU A 59 -9.24 -7.96 -5.20
C GLU A 59 -9.64 -9.44 -4.96
N LYS A 60 -9.74 -9.85 -3.71
CA LYS A 60 -10.21 -11.19 -3.36
C LYS A 60 -11.70 -11.38 -3.65
N TRP A 61 -12.52 -10.36 -3.47
CA TRP A 61 -13.97 -10.44 -3.67
C TRP A 61 -14.35 -10.40 -5.15
N LYS A 62 -13.82 -9.46 -5.91
CA LYS A 62 -14.27 -9.16 -7.29
C LYS A 62 -13.12 -8.96 -8.29
N GLY A 63 -11.88 -8.96 -7.83
CA GLY A 63 -10.72 -8.67 -8.65
C GLY A 63 -9.91 -9.91 -9.03
N SER A 64 -8.63 -9.68 -9.31
CA SER A 64 -7.68 -10.67 -9.83
C SER A 64 -7.35 -11.81 -8.86
N LEU A 65 -7.57 -11.61 -7.55
CA LEU A 65 -7.32 -12.64 -6.53
C LEU A 65 -8.55 -13.49 -6.19
N LYS A 66 -9.66 -13.33 -6.92
CA LYS A 66 -10.94 -13.98 -6.61
C LYS A 66 -10.79 -15.49 -6.40
N ASP A 67 -10.09 -16.18 -7.29
CA ASP A 67 -9.93 -17.62 -7.27
C ASP A 67 -8.63 -18.09 -6.61
N CYS A 68 -7.73 -17.16 -6.24
CA CYS A 68 -6.46 -17.47 -5.60
C CYS A 68 -6.67 -17.91 -4.15
N ARG A 69 -5.95 -18.94 -3.73
CA ARG A 69 -5.88 -19.38 -2.34
C ARG A 69 -4.97 -18.46 -1.53
N ASN A 70 -3.78 -18.17 -2.09
CA ASN A 70 -2.77 -17.30 -1.51
C ASN A 70 -2.46 -16.18 -2.51
N GLY A 71 -2.51 -14.95 -2.08
CA GLY A 71 -2.26 -13.82 -2.94
C GLY A 71 -1.81 -12.60 -2.17
N ALA A 72 -1.21 -11.65 -2.87
CA ALA A 72 -0.84 -10.36 -2.30
C ALA A 72 -1.35 -9.22 -3.19
N VAL A 73 -1.70 -8.11 -2.56
CA VAL A 73 -1.99 -6.86 -3.25
C VAL A 73 -0.94 -5.84 -2.84
N VAL A 74 -0.31 -5.21 -3.81
CA VAL A 74 0.62 -4.10 -3.61
C VAL A 74 -0.04 -2.83 -4.13
N VAL A 75 -0.22 -1.85 -3.25
CA VAL A 75 -0.82 -0.55 -3.57
C VAL A 75 0.28 0.49 -3.62
N LEU A 76 0.48 1.09 -4.79
CA LEU A 76 1.46 2.15 -5.03
C LEU A 76 0.74 3.50 -4.93
N GLY A 77 0.95 4.20 -3.84
CA GLY A 77 0.39 5.53 -3.59
C GLY A 77 1.47 6.50 -3.11
N THR A 78 1.20 7.32 -2.11
CA THR A 78 2.22 8.15 -1.44
C THR A 78 3.36 7.30 -0.90
N GLY A 79 3.05 6.11 -0.42
CA GLY A 79 3.99 5.05 -0.06
C GLY A 79 3.60 3.74 -0.74
N VAL A 80 3.97 2.59 -0.11
CA VAL A 80 3.60 1.25 -0.58
C VAL A 80 2.74 0.56 0.48
N GLY A 81 1.46 0.44 0.23
CA GLY A 81 0.54 -0.31 1.06
C GLY A 81 0.20 -1.68 0.49
N GLY A 82 -0.73 -2.37 1.15
CA GLY A 82 -1.28 -3.60 0.58
C GLY A 82 -1.90 -4.53 1.61
N GLY A 83 -2.05 -5.78 1.20
CA GLY A 83 -2.58 -6.83 2.05
C GLY A 83 -2.26 -8.21 1.50
N ILE A 84 -2.35 -9.19 2.37
CA ILE A 84 -1.99 -10.57 2.10
C ILE A 84 -3.24 -11.44 2.30
N ILE A 85 -3.51 -12.30 1.33
CA ILE A 85 -4.54 -13.33 1.41
C ILE A 85 -3.85 -14.68 1.59
N ILE A 86 -4.19 -15.43 2.63
CA ILE A 86 -3.73 -16.79 2.87
C ILE A 86 -4.96 -17.66 3.14
N ASP A 87 -5.02 -18.82 2.51
CA ASP A 87 -6.14 -19.76 2.60
C ASP A 87 -7.50 -19.04 2.36
N HIS A 88 -7.57 -18.25 1.29
CA HIS A 88 -8.75 -17.45 0.89
C HIS A 88 -9.16 -16.35 1.86
N LYS A 89 -8.38 -16.04 2.91
CA LYS A 89 -8.71 -15.07 3.95
C LYS A 89 -7.65 -13.99 4.05
N LEU A 90 -8.08 -12.78 4.41
CA LEU A 90 -7.16 -11.70 4.74
C LEU A 90 -6.31 -12.06 5.95
N TYR A 91 -4.99 -12.09 5.74
CA TYR A 91 -4.01 -12.34 6.79
C TYR A 91 -3.58 -11.03 7.44
N ARG A 92 -3.89 -10.86 8.71
CA ARG A 92 -3.59 -9.63 9.47
C ARG A 92 -2.35 -9.74 10.33
N GLY A 93 -1.84 -10.97 10.52
CA GLY A 93 -0.75 -11.24 11.47
C GLY A 93 -1.17 -11.17 12.93
N GLY A 94 -0.20 -11.35 13.82
CA GLY A 94 -0.44 -11.32 15.27
C GLY A 94 -0.67 -9.92 15.83
N HIS A 95 -0.17 -8.88 15.14
CA HIS A 95 -0.20 -7.49 15.59
C HIS A 95 -0.80 -6.55 14.52
N PHE A 96 -1.58 -7.09 13.60
CA PHE A 96 -2.25 -6.36 12.50
C PHE A 96 -1.31 -5.67 11.50
N THR A 97 -0.02 -6.03 11.49
CA THR A 97 1.01 -5.42 10.65
C THR A 97 1.32 -6.20 9.37
N ALA A 98 0.72 -7.38 9.18
CA ALA A 98 0.93 -8.13 7.94
C ALA A 98 0.42 -7.30 6.74
N GLY A 99 1.23 -7.24 5.67
CA GLY A 99 0.92 -6.42 4.50
C GLY A 99 1.28 -4.93 4.61
N GLU A 100 1.86 -4.49 5.73
CA GLU A 100 2.41 -3.13 5.88
C GLU A 100 3.75 -3.02 5.15
N TYR A 101 3.73 -3.10 3.84
CA TYR A 101 4.91 -3.19 2.97
C TYR A 101 5.82 -1.96 3.04
N SER A 102 5.27 -0.80 3.41
CA SER A 102 6.07 0.42 3.62
C SER A 102 7.24 0.22 4.57
N TYR A 103 7.12 -0.73 5.51
CA TYR A 103 8.16 -1.01 6.52
C TYR A 103 9.18 -2.07 6.10
N ILE A 104 9.10 -2.62 4.88
CA ILE A 104 10.13 -3.54 4.39
C ILE A 104 11.40 -2.74 4.11
N LEU A 105 12.51 -3.15 4.75
CA LEU A 105 13.82 -2.55 4.56
C LEU A 105 14.38 -2.93 3.18
N THR A 106 14.69 -1.95 2.36
CA THR A 106 15.23 -2.12 1.00
C THR A 106 16.68 -1.70 0.88
N ASP A 107 17.16 -0.83 1.78
CA ASP A 107 18.55 -0.42 1.84
C ASP A 107 19.06 -0.49 3.29
N GLN A 108 19.84 -1.52 3.57
CA GLN A 108 20.42 -1.76 4.92
C GLN A 108 21.30 -0.60 5.41
N LYS A 109 21.97 0.11 4.49
CA LYS A 109 22.85 1.24 4.85
C LYS A 109 22.07 2.46 5.33
N ARG A 110 20.76 2.49 5.03
CA ARG A 110 19.84 3.58 5.38
C ARG A 110 18.73 3.12 6.32
N SER A 111 18.99 2.10 7.14
CA SER A 111 17.97 1.55 8.05
C SER A 111 17.44 2.54 9.09
N GLU A 112 18.19 3.60 9.38
CA GLU A 112 17.75 4.68 10.27
C GLU A 112 17.04 5.83 9.55
N GLU A 113 16.98 5.79 8.21
CA GLU A 113 16.34 6.80 7.38
C GLU A 113 15.06 6.23 6.76
N ALA A 114 14.02 7.06 6.61
CA ALA A 114 12.78 6.66 5.91
C ALA A 114 13.07 6.17 4.47
N LYS A 115 14.08 6.72 3.81
CA LYS A 115 14.50 6.33 2.45
C LYS A 115 15.06 4.91 2.35
N GLY A 116 15.41 4.27 3.46
CA GLY A 116 15.84 2.88 3.51
C GLY A 116 14.70 1.87 3.34
N TYR A 117 13.46 2.31 3.35
CA TYR A 117 12.28 1.45 3.35
C TYR A 117 11.51 1.49 2.04
N TRP A 118 10.82 0.38 1.75
CA TRP A 118 10.09 0.21 0.48
C TRP A 118 9.03 1.29 0.25
N GLY A 119 8.34 1.75 1.30
CA GLY A 119 7.37 2.82 1.21
C GLY A 119 7.91 4.06 0.51
N MET A 120 9.17 4.41 0.79
CA MET A 120 9.84 5.55 0.16
C MET A 120 10.54 5.18 -1.15
N ALA A 121 10.91 3.91 -1.35
CA ALA A 121 11.60 3.49 -2.59
C ALA A 121 10.66 3.41 -3.81
N ASN A 122 9.37 3.14 -3.59
CA ASN A 122 8.36 3.00 -4.63
C ASN A 122 7.11 3.87 -4.40
N GLY A 123 7.21 4.94 -3.61
CA GLY A 123 6.15 5.94 -3.52
C GLY A 123 6.08 6.85 -4.77
N ALA A 124 4.94 7.48 -4.99
CA ALA A 124 4.71 8.35 -6.16
C ALA A 124 5.72 9.50 -6.25
N GLU A 125 6.08 10.11 -5.12
CA GLU A 125 7.10 11.17 -5.06
C GLU A 125 8.47 10.67 -5.54
N THR A 126 8.84 9.44 -5.21
CA THR A 126 10.12 8.85 -5.64
C THR A 126 10.16 8.64 -7.16
N LEU A 127 9.06 8.29 -7.77
CA LEU A 127 8.98 8.20 -9.23
C LEU A 127 9.22 9.58 -9.88
N ALA A 128 8.59 10.63 -9.35
CA ALA A 128 8.80 12.00 -9.83
C ALA A 128 10.25 12.46 -9.62
N GLN A 129 10.85 12.19 -8.45
CA GLN A 129 12.25 12.49 -8.17
C GLN A 129 13.22 11.77 -9.11
N LYS A 130 12.98 10.49 -9.40
CA LYS A 130 13.79 9.72 -10.37
C LYS A 130 13.65 10.29 -11.79
N ALA A 131 12.45 10.61 -12.23
CA ALA A 131 12.22 11.23 -13.52
C ALA A 131 12.92 12.58 -13.62
N ALA A 132 12.79 13.45 -12.61
CA ALA A 132 13.44 14.74 -12.51
C ALA A 132 14.98 14.64 -12.59
N PHE A 133 15.56 13.64 -11.92
CA PHE A 133 17.00 13.39 -11.96
C PHE A 133 17.53 13.14 -13.37
N TYR A 134 16.79 12.36 -14.19
CA TYR A 134 17.20 12.05 -15.55
C TYR A 134 16.81 13.11 -16.59
N THR A 135 15.73 13.87 -16.35
CA THR A 135 15.25 14.90 -17.28
C THR A 135 15.83 16.28 -17.00
N GLY A 136 16.34 16.51 -15.78
CA GLY A 136 16.78 17.82 -15.33
C GLY A 136 15.65 18.77 -14.95
N GLU A 137 14.43 18.26 -14.82
CA GLU A 137 13.24 19.03 -14.48
C GLU A 137 12.98 19.10 -12.97
N ASP A 138 12.06 19.96 -12.58
CA ASP A 138 11.59 20.08 -11.20
C ASP A 138 10.63 18.92 -10.87
N PRO A 139 10.91 18.10 -9.83
CA PRO A 139 10.05 16.99 -9.47
C PRO A 139 8.62 17.41 -9.06
N GLU A 140 8.43 18.63 -8.55
CA GLU A 140 7.11 19.15 -8.18
C GLU A 140 6.21 19.40 -9.40
N LYS A 141 6.79 19.44 -10.60
CA LYS A 141 6.06 19.63 -11.88
C LYS A 141 5.81 18.33 -12.61
N LEU A 142 6.26 17.20 -12.08
CA LEU A 142 6.13 15.90 -12.71
C LEU A 142 5.12 15.05 -11.91
N ASP A 143 4.05 14.65 -12.58
CA ASP A 143 3.11 13.66 -12.05
C ASP A 143 3.23 12.31 -12.77
N GLY A 144 2.61 11.29 -12.20
CA GLY A 144 2.65 9.94 -12.75
C GLY A 144 2.08 9.87 -14.17
N ILE A 145 1.02 10.62 -14.48
CA ILE A 145 0.38 10.62 -15.81
C ILE A 145 1.36 11.13 -16.86
N GLN A 146 1.98 12.28 -16.60
CA GLN A 146 2.98 12.88 -17.49
C GLN A 146 4.18 11.96 -17.71
N ILE A 147 4.66 11.30 -16.63
CA ILE A 147 5.79 10.37 -16.70
C ILE A 147 5.45 9.19 -17.60
N PHE A 148 4.29 8.55 -17.41
CA PHE A 148 3.87 7.43 -18.23
C PHE A 148 3.56 7.82 -19.67
N ASP A 149 2.98 8.98 -19.92
CA ASP A 149 2.74 9.49 -21.28
C ASP A 149 4.05 9.71 -22.04
N ARG A 150 5.08 10.24 -21.38
CA ARG A 150 6.42 10.45 -21.97
C ARG A 150 7.14 9.12 -22.20
N ALA A 151 7.02 8.19 -21.25
CA ALA A 151 7.56 6.84 -21.44
C ALA A 151 6.93 6.11 -22.63
N ASN A 152 5.62 6.21 -22.80
CA ASN A 152 4.90 5.64 -23.94
C ASN A 152 5.33 6.25 -25.29
N LYS A 153 5.86 7.47 -25.27
CA LYS A 153 6.46 8.15 -26.45
C LYS A 153 7.92 7.78 -26.65
N GLY A 154 8.50 6.91 -25.80
CA GLY A 154 9.87 6.43 -25.91
C GLY A 154 10.94 7.37 -25.38
N GLU A 155 10.61 8.29 -24.48
CA GLU A 155 11.60 9.22 -23.90
C GLU A 155 12.60 8.47 -23.00
N GLU A 156 13.86 8.38 -23.46
CA GLU A 156 14.89 7.57 -22.81
C GLU A 156 15.17 7.94 -21.35
N ALA A 157 15.16 9.25 -21.02
CA ALA A 157 15.38 9.73 -19.66
C ALA A 157 14.31 9.20 -18.70
N VAL A 158 13.05 9.26 -19.12
CA VAL A 158 11.91 8.79 -18.34
C VAL A 158 11.89 7.26 -18.25
N LEU A 159 12.25 6.56 -19.33
CA LEU A 159 12.37 5.10 -19.34
C LEU A 159 13.44 4.60 -18.36
N LYS A 160 14.57 5.31 -18.22
CA LYS A 160 15.58 5.00 -17.18
C LYS A 160 15.02 5.13 -15.77
N ALA A 161 14.29 6.21 -15.48
CA ALA A 161 13.65 6.42 -14.20
C ALA A 161 12.65 5.30 -13.86
N LEU A 162 11.80 4.95 -14.82
CA LEU A 162 10.84 3.86 -14.68
C LEU A 162 11.52 2.51 -14.49
N LYS A 163 12.62 2.26 -15.20
CA LYS A 163 13.37 1.02 -15.02
C LYS A 163 13.88 0.87 -13.59
N GLU A 164 14.51 1.89 -13.02
CA GLU A 164 14.98 1.83 -11.64
C GLU A 164 13.84 1.67 -10.63
N PHE A 165 12.72 2.35 -10.88
CA PHE A 165 11.52 2.24 -10.05
C PHE A 165 10.95 0.81 -10.07
N THR A 166 10.83 0.24 -11.26
CA THR A 166 10.29 -1.12 -11.45
C THR A 166 11.26 -2.21 -11.02
N ASP A 167 12.59 -2.02 -11.13
CA ASP A 167 13.58 -2.99 -10.65
C ASP A 167 13.43 -3.19 -9.12
N THR A 168 13.27 -2.10 -8.35
CA THR A 168 13.02 -2.19 -6.90
C THR A 168 11.70 -2.92 -6.61
N LEU A 169 10.65 -2.57 -7.33
CA LEU A 169 9.33 -3.21 -7.18
C LEU A 169 9.40 -4.72 -7.48
N ALA A 170 10.07 -5.09 -8.57
CA ALA A 170 10.21 -6.49 -8.98
C ALA A 170 10.94 -7.34 -7.94
N VAL A 171 12.01 -6.80 -7.32
CA VAL A 171 12.74 -7.49 -6.24
C VAL A 171 11.82 -7.76 -5.05
N GLN A 172 11.00 -6.78 -4.65
CA GLN A 172 10.12 -6.98 -3.50
C GLN A 172 8.97 -7.94 -3.81
N ILE A 173 8.41 -7.90 -5.00
CA ILE A 173 7.40 -8.89 -5.45
C ILE A 173 8.00 -10.30 -5.44
N TYR A 174 9.24 -10.46 -5.95
CA TYR A 174 9.94 -11.73 -5.90
C TYR A 174 10.13 -12.24 -4.47
N ASN A 175 10.58 -11.37 -3.55
CA ASN A 175 10.76 -11.71 -2.14
C ASN A 175 9.45 -12.14 -1.48
N LEU A 176 8.36 -11.41 -1.71
CA LEU A 176 7.02 -11.79 -1.22
C LEU A 176 6.61 -13.16 -1.74
N ASN A 177 6.85 -13.45 -3.02
CA ASN A 177 6.52 -14.74 -3.61
C ASN A 177 7.33 -15.89 -2.99
N VAL A 178 8.63 -15.70 -2.77
CA VAL A 178 9.49 -16.73 -2.14
C VAL A 178 9.07 -17.02 -0.70
N ILE A 179 8.64 -16.00 0.04
CA ILE A 179 8.25 -16.15 1.46
C ILE A 179 6.86 -16.77 1.62
N LEU A 180 5.92 -16.42 0.74
CA LEU A 180 4.49 -16.71 0.91
C LEU A 180 3.95 -17.76 -0.07
N ASP A 181 4.72 -18.13 -1.10
CA ASP A 181 4.32 -19.07 -2.15
C ASP A 181 2.94 -18.71 -2.74
N LEU A 182 2.91 -17.55 -3.40
CA LEU A 182 1.68 -16.91 -3.85
C LEU A 182 1.19 -17.45 -5.20
N ASP A 183 -0.11 -17.65 -5.34
CA ASP A 183 -0.74 -17.95 -6.63
C ASP A 183 -0.71 -16.74 -7.57
N ALA A 184 -0.84 -15.52 -7.00
CA ALA A 184 -0.79 -14.26 -7.75
C ALA A 184 -0.44 -13.07 -6.88
N VAL A 185 0.14 -12.04 -7.51
CA VAL A 185 0.29 -10.70 -6.96
C VAL A 185 -0.48 -9.72 -7.83
N SER A 186 -1.42 -9.02 -7.24
CA SER A 186 -2.10 -7.86 -7.86
C SER A 186 -1.39 -6.59 -7.42
N TYR A 187 -1.17 -5.68 -8.35
CA TYR A 187 -0.68 -4.35 -8.00
C TYR A 187 -1.60 -3.28 -8.60
N THR A 188 -1.79 -2.22 -7.85
CA THR A 188 -2.63 -1.10 -8.25
C THR A 188 -2.00 0.21 -7.77
N HIS A 189 -2.47 1.31 -8.34
CA HIS A 189 -2.10 2.66 -7.90
C HIS A 189 -3.37 3.41 -7.51
N LEU A 190 -3.23 4.28 -6.54
CA LEU A 190 -4.28 5.17 -6.07
C LEU A 190 -4.06 6.59 -6.61
#